data_40bcd8bd37f48a1d4b45e50d93cf9507
#
_entry.id   40bcd8bd37f48a1d4b45e50d93cf9507
#
_cell.length_a   1.000
_cell.length_b   1.000
_cell.length_c   1.000
_cell.angle_alpha   90.00
_cell.angle_beta   90.00
_cell.angle_gamma   90.00
#
_symmetry.space_group_name_H-M   'P 1'
#
loop_
_entity.id
_entity.type
_entity.pdbx_description
1 polymer ?
#
loop_
_entity_poly.entity_id
_entity_poly.type
_entity_poly.pdbx_seq_one_letter_code
_entity_poly.pdbx_strand_id
1 'polypeptide(L)'
;PVPPEPTLEEIRNCPVRSRIDDICVRAGLNPPPIDGRDMILHISDTPSTMFPYLRRAIRRLRPAWIVHTGDLVDDVKLECRPGLLDLYRKKLRILLNLLSDETCGAILITGNHDHLPTLLKMTENSTVQVWSRPGRFYIGSFRFRAGHTYEDVMNDAGEYNLFGHNMEHPTAIDAYGRFFL
;
A
#
# COMPACT_ATOMS: atom_id res chain seq x y z
N PRO A 1 15.09 3.81 19.86
CA PRO A 1 14.40 3.42 21.09
C PRO A 1 13.06 2.86 20.69
N VAL A 2 12.80 1.60 21.07
CA VAL A 2 11.49 0.97 20.92
C VAL A 2 10.51 1.79 21.75
N PRO A 3 9.35 2.24 21.22
CA PRO A 3 8.36 2.88 22.04
C PRO A 3 7.98 1.92 23.19
N PRO A 4 7.75 2.44 24.40
CA PRO A 4 7.37 1.61 25.52
C PRO A 4 6.08 0.85 25.19
N GLU A 5 5.98 -0.41 25.63
CA GLU A 5 4.74 -1.17 25.51
C GLU A 5 3.60 -0.39 26.19
N PRO A 6 2.41 -0.34 25.57
CA PRO A 6 1.27 0.35 26.16
C PRO A 6 0.94 -0.29 27.51
N THR A 7 0.72 0.52 28.52
CA THR A 7 0.34 0.07 29.85
C THR A 7 -1.06 -0.55 29.81
N LEU A 8 -1.38 -1.43 30.77
CA LEU A 8 -2.72 -2.02 30.93
C LEU A 8 -3.82 -0.95 31.08
N GLU A 9 -3.47 0.22 31.55
CA GLU A 9 -4.38 1.35 31.72
C GLU A 9 -4.66 2.05 30.37
N GLU A 10 -3.67 2.19 29.51
CA GLU A 10 -3.84 2.68 28.13
C GLU A 10 -4.64 1.72 27.28
N ILE A 11 -4.44 0.40 27.45
CA ILE A 11 -5.24 -0.63 26.78
C ILE A 11 -6.70 -0.60 27.27
N ARG A 12 -6.94 -0.40 28.56
CA ARG A 12 -8.30 -0.31 29.14
C ARG A 12 -9.04 0.97 28.74
N ASN A 13 -8.30 2.07 28.55
CA ASN A 13 -8.84 3.38 28.17
C ASN A 13 -8.94 3.56 26.66
N CYS A 14 -8.49 2.57 25.86
CA CYS A 14 -8.74 2.58 24.42
C CYS A 14 -10.26 2.59 24.19
N PRO A 15 -10.83 3.61 23.53
CA PRO A 15 -12.27 3.69 23.36
C PRO A 15 -12.75 2.47 22.60
N VAL A 16 -13.58 1.66 23.24
CA VAL A 16 -14.23 0.50 22.61
C VAL A 16 -15.13 1.06 21.51
N ARG A 17 -14.72 0.87 20.26
CA ARG A 17 -15.56 1.24 19.11
C ARG A 17 -16.86 0.45 19.16
N SER A 18 -17.96 1.14 18.90
CA SER A 18 -19.22 0.45 18.71
C SER A 18 -19.16 -0.42 17.44
N ARG A 19 -19.95 -1.48 17.35
CA ARG A 19 -20.07 -2.28 16.11
C ARG A 19 -20.47 -1.44 14.91
N ILE A 20 -21.22 -0.37 15.13
CA ILE A 20 -21.63 0.58 14.10
C ILE A 20 -20.42 1.39 13.62
N ASP A 21 -19.55 1.84 14.53
CA ASP A 21 -18.32 2.56 14.18
C ASP A 21 -17.39 1.66 13.39
N ASP A 22 -17.25 0.38 13.74
CA ASP A 22 -16.46 -0.58 12.99
C ASP A 22 -17.00 -0.82 11.57
N ILE A 23 -18.33 -0.91 11.42
CA ILE A 23 -18.97 -1.01 10.11
C ILE A 23 -18.74 0.29 9.31
N CYS A 24 -18.91 1.45 9.93
CA CYS A 24 -18.66 2.74 9.29
C CYS A 24 -17.21 2.90 8.87
N VAL A 25 -16.26 2.48 9.71
CA VAL A 25 -14.82 2.49 9.39
C VAL A 25 -14.51 1.56 8.22
N ARG A 26 -15.02 0.32 8.24
CA ARG A 26 -14.84 -0.66 7.15
C ARG A 26 -15.48 -0.17 5.84
N ALA A 27 -16.61 0.53 5.93
CA ALA A 27 -17.24 1.16 4.77
C ALA A 27 -16.57 2.48 4.35
N GLY A 28 -15.53 2.95 5.06
CA GLY A 28 -14.86 4.22 4.81
C GLY A 28 -15.75 5.44 5.07
N LEU A 29 -16.82 5.29 5.87
CA LEU A 29 -17.79 6.35 6.12
C LEU A 29 -17.38 7.27 7.28
N ASN A 30 -16.74 6.73 8.31
CA ASN A 30 -16.30 7.47 9.50
C ASN A 30 -14.96 6.94 10.04
N PRO A 31 -13.85 7.01 9.29
CA PRO A 31 -12.56 6.73 9.90
C PRO A 31 -12.24 7.81 10.93
N PRO A 32 -11.51 7.49 12.01
CA PRO A 32 -11.08 8.48 12.98
C PRO A 32 -10.32 9.62 12.29
N PRO A 33 -10.33 10.83 12.86
CA PRO A 33 -9.50 11.93 12.37
C PRO A 33 -8.02 11.55 12.59
N ILE A 34 -7.38 11.04 11.55
CA ILE A 34 -5.96 10.70 11.55
C ILE A 34 -5.27 11.75 10.67
N ASP A 35 -4.26 12.40 11.20
CA ASP A 35 -3.36 13.23 10.40
C ASP A 35 -2.36 12.29 9.70
N GLY A 36 -2.53 12.10 8.41
CA GLY A 36 -1.70 11.18 7.62
C GLY A 36 -0.40 11.80 7.10
N ARG A 37 -0.10 13.06 7.44
CA ARG A 37 1.08 13.78 6.90
C ARG A 37 2.42 13.12 7.22
N ASP A 38 2.47 12.29 8.27
CA ASP A 38 3.65 11.50 8.65
C ASP A 38 3.43 10.00 8.44
N MET A 39 2.43 9.63 7.62
CA MET A 39 2.05 8.23 7.41
C MET A 39 2.37 7.76 6.00
N ILE A 40 2.64 6.46 5.90
CA ILE A 40 2.65 5.72 4.64
C ILE A 40 1.33 4.98 4.51
N LEU A 41 0.67 5.13 3.37
CA LEU A 41 -0.42 4.26 2.98
C LEU A 41 0.16 3.12 2.14
N HIS A 42 0.25 1.93 2.74
CA HIS A 42 0.64 0.71 2.03
C HIS A 42 -0.59 0.04 1.42
N ILE A 43 -0.50 -0.34 0.16
CA ILE A 43 -1.55 -0.97 -0.63
C ILE A 43 -0.94 -2.09 -1.47
N SER A 44 -1.69 -3.16 -1.69
CA SER A 44 -1.33 -4.24 -2.60
C SER A 44 -2.56 -4.86 -3.25
N ASP A 45 -2.37 -5.58 -4.35
CA ASP A 45 -3.38 -6.47 -4.96
C ASP A 45 -4.77 -5.80 -5.06
N THR A 46 -4.83 -4.67 -5.77
CA THR A 46 -5.98 -3.78 -5.76
C THR A 46 -6.94 -4.03 -6.94
N PRO A 47 -8.08 -4.69 -6.75
CA PRO A 47 -9.09 -4.78 -7.80
C PRO A 47 -9.72 -3.41 -8.06
N SER A 48 -10.08 -3.13 -9.32
CA SER A 48 -10.61 -1.81 -9.72
C SER A 48 -11.90 -1.41 -8.99
N THR A 49 -12.63 -2.35 -8.43
CA THR A 49 -13.79 -2.10 -7.58
C THR A 49 -13.44 -1.39 -6.27
N MET A 50 -12.18 -1.47 -5.83
CA MET A 50 -11.68 -0.79 -4.64
C MET A 50 -11.26 0.66 -4.88
N PHE A 51 -11.11 1.11 -6.13
CA PHE A 51 -10.65 2.47 -6.44
C PHE A 51 -11.47 3.60 -5.82
N PRO A 52 -12.82 3.52 -5.76
CA PRO A 52 -13.61 4.56 -5.06
C PRO A 52 -13.31 4.63 -3.56
N TYR A 53 -13.06 3.50 -2.92
CA TYR A 53 -12.70 3.43 -1.49
C TYR A 53 -11.29 3.96 -1.26
N LEU A 54 -10.34 3.59 -2.13
CA LEU A 54 -8.98 4.06 -2.09
C LEU A 54 -8.92 5.59 -2.24
N ARG A 55 -9.64 6.17 -3.21
CA ARG A 55 -9.77 7.63 -3.37
C ARG A 55 -10.24 8.30 -2.08
N ARG A 56 -11.25 7.72 -1.43
CA ARG A 56 -11.80 8.24 -0.18
C ARG A 56 -10.78 8.17 0.95
N ALA A 57 -10.06 7.05 1.07
CA ALA A 57 -9.02 6.85 2.05
C ALA A 57 -7.87 7.87 1.87
N ILE A 58 -7.35 8.01 0.66
CA ILE A 58 -6.27 8.95 0.34
C ILE A 58 -6.67 10.40 0.69
N ARG A 59 -7.85 10.84 0.22
CA ARG A 59 -8.34 12.20 0.50
C ARG A 59 -8.54 12.49 1.97
N ARG A 60 -8.91 11.48 2.74
CA ARG A 60 -9.18 11.65 4.16
C ARG A 60 -7.92 11.56 5.01
N LEU A 61 -7.05 10.60 4.72
CA LEU A 61 -5.80 10.37 5.45
C LEU A 61 -4.72 11.39 5.05
N ARG A 62 -4.69 11.80 3.79
CA ARG A 62 -3.64 12.67 3.22
C ARG A 62 -2.25 12.13 3.55
N PRO A 63 -1.93 10.87 3.20
CA PRO A 63 -0.67 10.26 3.55
C PRO A 63 0.50 11.02 2.92
N ALA A 64 1.66 11.05 3.58
CA ALA A 64 2.88 11.61 3.02
C ALA A 64 3.37 10.78 1.82
N TRP A 65 3.18 9.46 1.92
CA TRP A 65 3.58 8.51 0.88
C TRP A 65 2.52 7.44 0.65
N ILE A 66 2.39 7.03 -0.61
CA ILE A 66 1.65 5.83 -1.00
C ILE A 66 2.66 4.83 -1.56
N VAL A 67 2.69 3.63 -1.00
CA VAL A 67 3.51 2.53 -1.51
C VAL A 67 2.59 1.41 -1.95
N HIS A 68 2.57 1.12 -3.25
CA HIS A 68 1.79 0.01 -3.81
C HIS A 68 2.75 -1.12 -4.18
N THR A 69 2.57 -2.27 -3.57
CA THR A 69 3.49 -3.41 -3.69
C THR A 69 3.12 -4.41 -4.79
N GLY A 70 2.38 -3.96 -5.80
CA GLY A 70 2.12 -4.75 -7.00
C GLY A 70 0.68 -5.18 -7.18
N ASP A 71 0.39 -5.73 -8.35
CA ASP A 71 -0.93 -6.11 -8.82
C ASP A 71 -1.90 -4.92 -8.76
N LEU A 72 -1.49 -3.85 -9.46
CA LEU A 72 -2.13 -2.54 -9.48
C LEU A 72 -3.61 -2.58 -9.92
N VAL A 73 -3.95 -3.55 -10.77
CA VAL A 73 -5.30 -3.82 -11.28
C VAL A 73 -5.57 -5.31 -11.17
N ASP A 74 -5.71 -5.80 -9.95
CA ASP A 74 -5.71 -7.24 -9.65
C ASP A 74 -6.90 -8.02 -10.24
N ASP A 75 -7.98 -7.37 -10.61
CA ASP A 75 -9.11 -8.00 -11.34
C ASP A 75 -8.83 -8.20 -12.83
N VAL A 76 -7.67 -7.75 -13.35
CA VAL A 76 -7.19 -8.01 -14.70
C VAL A 76 -5.91 -8.82 -14.63
N LYS A 77 -6.01 -10.12 -14.47
CA LYS A 77 -4.90 -11.06 -14.33
C LYS A 77 -4.13 -11.21 -15.65
N LEU A 78 -3.24 -10.26 -15.99
CA LEU A 78 -2.54 -10.25 -17.29
C LEU A 78 -1.61 -11.46 -17.48
N GLU A 79 -1.01 -11.98 -16.43
CA GLU A 79 -0.22 -13.21 -16.49
C GLU A 79 -1.04 -14.37 -17.08
N CYS A 80 -2.30 -14.50 -16.66
CA CYS A 80 -3.21 -15.55 -17.13
C CYS A 80 -4.00 -15.14 -18.39
N ARG A 81 -4.15 -13.83 -18.65
CA ARG A 81 -5.01 -13.27 -19.70
C ARG A 81 -4.35 -12.10 -20.43
N PRO A 82 -3.27 -12.34 -21.17
CA PRO A 82 -2.48 -11.27 -21.81
C PRO A 82 -3.30 -10.46 -22.85
N GLY A 83 -4.34 -11.04 -23.42
CA GLY A 83 -5.24 -10.34 -24.34
C GLY A 83 -6.07 -9.20 -23.71
N LEU A 84 -6.08 -9.08 -22.39
CA LEU A 84 -6.81 -8.02 -21.68
C LEU A 84 -5.98 -6.74 -21.46
N LEU A 85 -4.86 -6.56 -22.16
CA LEU A 85 -3.97 -5.43 -21.98
C LEU A 85 -4.67 -4.07 -22.13
N ASP A 86 -5.62 -3.94 -23.06
CA ASP A 86 -6.35 -2.68 -23.26
C ASP A 86 -7.32 -2.40 -22.10
N LEU A 87 -7.91 -3.43 -21.52
CA LEU A 87 -8.73 -3.29 -20.32
C LEU A 87 -7.87 -2.88 -19.13
N TYR A 88 -6.70 -3.52 -18.96
CA TYR A 88 -5.71 -3.14 -17.95
C TYR A 88 -5.32 -1.67 -18.08
N ARG A 89 -4.97 -1.21 -19.28
CA ARG A 89 -4.61 0.19 -19.55
C ARG A 89 -5.70 1.19 -19.14
N LYS A 90 -6.95 0.86 -19.45
CA LYS A 90 -8.10 1.72 -19.08
C LYS A 90 -8.23 1.84 -17.57
N LYS A 91 -8.16 0.73 -16.85
CA LYS A 91 -8.29 0.70 -15.40
C LYS A 91 -7.05 1.31 -14.71
N LEU A 92 -5.84 0.98 -15.18
CA LEU A 92 -4.60 1.55 -14.68
C LEU A 92 -4.61 3.09 -14.77
N ARG A 93 -5.13 3.65 -15.86
CA ARG A 93 -5.27 5.11 -15.99
C ARG A 93 -6.11 5.73 -14.87
N ILE A 94 -7.19 5.06 -14.48
CA ILE A 94 -8.03 5.53 -13.38
C ILE A 94 -7.25 5.52 -12.06
N LEU A 95 -6.50 4.45 -11.80
CA LEU A 95 -5.66 4.35 -10.61
C LEU A 95 -4.57 5.43 -10.60
N LEU A 96 -3.83 5.58 -11.70
CA LEU A 96 -2.77 6.59 -11.81
C LEU A 96 -3.29 8.01 -11.64
N ASN A 97 -4.43 8.35 -12.22
CA ASN A 97 -5.06 9.64 -12.01
C ASN A 97 -5.43 9.86 -10.53
N LEU A 98 -5.91 8.81 -9.87
CA LEU A 98 -6.23 8.86 -8.46
C LEU A 98 -4.99 9.14 -7.60
N LEU A 99 -3.87 8.50 -7.92
CA LEU A 99 -2.60 8.67 -7.20
C LEU A 99 -1.93 10.02 -7.51
N SER A 100 -2.11 10.55 -8.72
CA SER A 100 -1.51 11.81 -9.16
C SER A 100 -2.28 13.06 -8.69
N ASP A 101 -3.56 12.92 -8.35
CA ASP A 101 -4.40 14.03 -7.87
C ASP A 101 -4.03 14.49 -6.44
N GLU A 102 -3.19 13.72 -5.74
CA GLU A 102 -2.83 14.00 -4.36
C GLU A 102 -1.38 14.52 -4.27
N THR A 103 -1.11 15.36 -3.28
CA THR A 103 0.20 15.98 -3.07
C THR A 103 1.23 15.07 -2.39
N CYS A 104 0.95 13.78 -2.30
CA CYS A 104 1.83 12.79 -1.70
C CYS A 104 2.78 12.15 -2.71
N GLY A 105 3.92 11.66 -2.24
CA GLY A 105 4.80 10.81 -3.04
C GLY A 105 4.17 9.44 -3.28
N ALA A 106 4.42 8.83 -4.46
CA ALA A 106 3.94 7.50 -4.76
C ALA A 106 5.07 6.61 -5.30
N ILE A 107 5.18 5.40 -4.75
CA ILE A 107 6.06 4.32 -5.22
C ILE A 107 5.16 3.17 -5.64
N LEU A 108 5.29 2.73 -6.89
CA LEU A 108 4.59 1.57 -7.44
C LEU A 108 5.59 0.48 -7.79
N ILE A 109 5.45 -0.67 -7.17
CA ILE A 109 6.22 -1.87 -7.47
C ILE A 109 5.35 -2.74 -8.37
N THR A 110 5.93 -3.38 -9.39
CA THR A 110 5.17 -4.27 -10.27
C THR A 110 5.00 -5.64 -9.63
N GLY A 111 3.78 -6.17 -9.69
CA GLY A 111 3.47 -7.56 -9.42
C GLY A 111 3.47 -8.42 -10.69
N ASN A 112 3.13 -9.69 -10.56
CA ASN A 112 3.11 -10.64 -11.67
C ASN A 112 1.96 -10.38 -12.65
N HIS A 113 0.89 -9.73 -12.22
CA HIS A 113 -0.25 -9.35 -13.07
C HIS A 113 -0.10 -7.98 -13.73
N ASP A 114 0.99 -7.26 -13.47
CA ASP A 114 1.23 -5.94 -14.03
C ASP A 114 2.00 -5.99 -15.36
N HIS A 115 1.82 -4.99 -16.19
CA HIS A 115 2.54 -4.84 -17.45
C HIS A 115 3.51 -3.65 -17.37
N LEU A 116 4.75 -3.91 -16.96
CA LEU A 116 5.78 -2.90 -16.74
C LEU A 116 5.95 -1.90 -17.91
N PRO A 117 6.03 -2.32 -19.20
CA PRO A 117 6.17 -1.36 -20.29
C PRO A 117 5.00 -0.36 -20.39
N THR A 118 3.79 -0.81 -20.11
CA THR A 118 2.61 0.07 -20.06
C THR A 118 2.69 1.03 -18.88
N LEU A 119 3.06 0.54 -17.71
CA LEU A 119 3.16 1.35 -16.51
C LEU A 119 4.20 2.45 -16.68
N LEU A 120 5.42 2.12 -17.15
CA LEU A 120 6.48 3.09 -17.41
C LEU A 120 6.03 4.18 -18.40
N LYS A 121 5.41 3.76 -19.52
CA LYS A 121 4.90 4.71 -20.52
C LYS A 121 3.84 5.65 -19.96
N MET A 122 2.96 5.14 -19.09
CA MET A 122 1.87 5.93 -18.53
C MET A 122 2.28 6.85 -17.39
N THR A 123 3.45 6.62 -16.78
CA THR A 123 4.01 7.41 -15.68
C THR A 123 5.19 8.30 -16.10
N GLU A 124 5.58 8.29 -17.35
CA GLU A 124 6.77 9.00 -17.88
C GLU A 124 6.83 10.49 -17.50
N ASN A 125 5.67 11.16 -17.44
CA ASN A 125 5.55 12.58 -17.08
C ASN A 125 4.88 12.80 -15.72
N SER A 126 4.98 11.84 -14.81
CA SER A 126 4.39 11.94 -13.47
C SER A 126 5.46 11.94 -12.39
N THR A 127 5.08 12.32 -11.17
CA THR A 127 5.94 12.23 -9.98
C THR A 127 5.97 10.84 -9.36
N VAL A 128 5.23 9.90 -9.94
CA VAL A 128 5.14 8.52 -9.46
C VAL A 128 6.42 7.76 -9.79
N GLN A 129 7.02 7.13 -8.79
CA GLN A 129 8.19 6.28 -8.97
C GLN A 129 7.73 4.85 -9.29
N VAL A 130 8.24 4.27 -10.36
CA VAL A 130 7.95 2.88 -10.76
C VAL A 130 9.18 2.02 -10.54
N TRP A 131 9.01 0.94 -9.80
CA TRP A 131 10.06 -0.02 -9.51
C TRP A 131 9.70 -1.39 -10.10
N SER A 132 10.59 -1.90 -10.94
CA SER A 132 10.45 -3.23 -11.55
C SER A 132 11.03 -4.37 -10.69
N ARG A 133 11.58 -4.01 -9.53
CA ARG A 133 12.23 -4.94 -8.58
C ARG A 133 12.03 -4.44 -7.16
N PRO A 134 12.16 -5.34 -6.18
CA PRO A 134 12.18 -4.94 -4.77
C PRO A 134 13.24 -3.87 -4.51
N GLY A 135 12.89 -2.89 -3.71
CA GLY A 135 13.76 -1.74 -3.45
C GLY A 135 13.80 -1.32 -1.99
N ARG A 136 14.73 -0.44 -1.67
CA ARG A 136 14.83 0.21 -0.36
C ARG A 136 14.57 1.69 -0.50
N PHE A 137 13.92 2.26 0.52
CA PHE A 137 13.74 3.70 0.63
C PHE A 137 13.78 4.13 2.10
N TYR A 138 13.90 5.42 2.30
CA TYR A 138 13.94 6.02 3.63
C TYR A 138 12.85 7.08 3.73
N ILE A 139 12.17 7.10 4.86
CA ILE A 139 11.27 8.19 5.25
C ILE A 139 11.70 8.66 6.63
N GLY A 140 12.22 9.88 6.71
CA GLY A 140 12.92 10.32 7.90
C GLY A 140 14.12 9.42 8.22
N SER A 141 14.18 8.92 9.44
CA SER A 141 15.22 7.97 9.91
C SER A 141 14.86 6.49 9.69
N PHE A 142 13.65 6.20 9.26
CA PHE A 142 13.15 4.82 9.11
C PHE A 142 13.54 4.21 7.78
N ARG A 143 14.01 2.97 7.82
CA ARG A 143 14.44 2.20 6.66
C ARG A 143 13.37 1.19 6.25
N PHE A 144 12.88 1.37 5.03
CA PHE A 144 11.89 0.50 4.42
C PHE A 144 12.51 -0.40 3.35
N ARG A 145 12.01 -1.61 3.26
CA ARG A 145 12.16 -2.51 2.14
C ARG A 145 10.78 -2.77 1.56
N ALA A 146 10.63 -2.72 0.24
CA ALA A 146 9.36 -3.04 -0.39
C ALA A 146 9.55 -3.96 -1.59
N GLY A 147 8.65 -4.92 -1.75
CA GLY A 147 8.60 -5.89 -2.82
C GLY A 147 7.18 -6.38 -3.05
N HIS A 148 6.94 -7.20 -4.08
CA HIS A 148 5.61 -7.74 -4.33
C HIS A 148 5.31 -8.94 -3.42
N THR A 149 6.29 -9.82 -3.22
CA THR A 149 6.14 -11.03 -2.40
C THR A 149 6.89 -10.93 -1.07
N TYR A 150 6.60 -11.83 -0.15
CA TYR A 150 7.35 -11.97 1.10
C TYR A 150 8.83 -12.27 0.85
N GLU A 151 9.13 -13.15 -0.12
CA GLU A 151 10.48 -13.53 -0.51
C GLU A 151 11.31 -12.35 -1.01
N ASP A 152 10.67 -11.38 -1.68
CA ASP A 152 11.29 -10.15 -2.16
C ASP A 152 11.88 -9.30 -1.04
N VAL A 153 11.31 -9.35 0.13
CA VAL A 153 11.70 -8.52 1.27
C VAL A 153 12.51 -9.28 2.32
N MET A 154 12.32 -10.58 2.45
CA MET A 154 12.90 -11.41 3.51
C MET A 154 14.44 -11.44 3.46
N ASN A 155 15.03 -11.68 2.28
CA ASN A 155 16.47 -11.90 2.12
C ASN A 155 17.31 -10.66 2.41
N ASP A 156 16.73 -9.46 2.35
CA ASP A 156 17.40 -8.19 2.51
C ASP A 156 16.53 -7.22 3.32
N ALA A 157 15.96 -7.73 4.41
CA ALA A 157 14.96 -7.06 5.19
C ALA A 157 15.47 -5.74 5.81
N GLY A 158 14.63 -4.71 5.68
CA GLY A 158 14.77 -3.44 6.36
C GLY A 158 14.22 -3.49 7.79
N GLU A 159 14.06 -2.34 8.38
CA GLU A 159 13.33 -2.19 9.64
C GLU A 159 11.83 -2.43 9.43
N TYR A 160 11.30 -1.89 8.34
CA TYR A 160 9.92 -2.08 7.88
C TYR A 160 9.93 -2.73 6.50
N ASN A 161 9.18 -3.83 6.34
CA ASN A 161 9.15 -4.62 5.12
C ASN A 161 7.71 -4.67 4.60
N LEU A 162 7.48 -4.06 3.44
CA LEU A 162 6.17 -3.93 2.80
C LEU A 162 6.05 -4.93 1.66
N PHE A 163 5.03 -5.76 1.67
CA PHE A 163 4.77 -6.75 0.62
C PHE A 163 3.27 -7.04 0.49
N GLY A 164 2.88 -7.75 -0.56
CA GLY A 164 1.51 -8.20 -0.79
C GLY A 164 1.48 -9.65 -1.25
N HIS A 165 0.62 -9.96 -2.19
CA HIS A 165 0.52 -11.22 -2.96
C HIS A 165 0.23 -12.48 -2.15
N ASN A 166 0.85 -12.71 -1.00
CA ASN A 166 0.72 -13.94 -0.25
C ASN A 166 0.14 -13.71 1.14
N MET A 167 -1.10 -14.15 1.35
CA MET A 167 -1.79 -14.07 2.65
C MET A 167 -1.34 -15.13 3.67
N GLU A 168 -0.47 -16.06 3.28
CA GLU A 168 0.08 -17.08 4.18
C GLU A 168 1.10 -16.48 5.16
N HIS A 169 1.64 -15.31 4.85
CA HIS A 169 2.57 -14.58 5.70
C HIS A 169 1.84 -13.41 6.37
N PRO A 170 1.30 -13.62 7.58
CA PRO A 170 0.62 -12.54 8.29
C PRO A 170 1.62 -11.47 8.73
N THR A 171 1.11 -10.27 8.93
CA THR A 171 1.84 -9.17 9.56
C THR A 171 2.49 -9.64 10.85
N ALA A 172 3.78 -9.48 10.99
CA ALA A 172 4.54 -9.97 12.13
C ALA A 172 5.74 -9.07 12.48
N ILE A 173 6.24 -9.23 13.69
CA ILE A 173 7.53 -8.70 14.13
C ILE A 173 8.43 -9.93 14.33
N ASP A 174 9.61 -9.93 13.72
CA ASP A 174 10.57 -11.02 13.87
C ASP A 174 11.42 -10.88 15.16
N ALA A 175 12.26 -11.88 15.42
CA ALA A 175 13.13 -11.91 16.58
C ALA A 175 14.16 -10.77 16.65
N TYR A 176 14.37 -10.04 15.56
CA TYR A 176 15.25 -8.89 15.46
C TYR A 176 14.50 -7.55 15.55
N GLY A 177 13.20 -7.56 15.80
CA GLY A 177 12.36 -6.37 15.87
C GLY A 177 12.05 -5.74 14.52
N ARG A 178 12.18 -6.49 13.40
CA ARG A 178 11.83 -6.01 12.06
C ARG A 178 10.35 -6.29 11.79
N PHE A 179 9.68 -5.31 11.22
CA PHE A 179 8.26 -5.38 10.89
C PHE A 179 8.07 -5.92 9.48
N PHE A 180 7.16 -6.88 9.31
CA PHE A 180 6.68 -7.42 8.05
C PHE A 180 5.20 -7.09 7.91
N LEU A 181 4.83 -6.29 6.88
CA LEU A 181 3.53 -5.64 6.75
C LEU A 181 2.94 -5.86 5.35
#